data_268ad31233eeb2c4dcba16017090f704
#
_entry.id   268ad31233eeb2c4dcba16017090f704
#
_cell.length_a   1.000
_cell.length_b   1.000
_cell.length_c   1.000
_cell.angle_alpha   90.00
_cell.angle_beta   90.00
_cell.angle_gamma   90.00
#
_symmetry.space_group_name_H-M   'P 1'
#
loop_
_entity.id
_entity.type
_entity.pdbx_description
1 polymer ?
#
loop_
_entity_poly.entity_id
_entity_poly.type
_entity_poly.pdbx_seq_one_letter_code
_entity_poly.pdbx_strand_id
1 'polypeptide(L)'
;MEASALLSRPGESEWLQLGDPPVPERLLPKGPGVVIGSGGSTGGRRLCLQPAAHLDRSAAATADWLRSIGIDPAACLTLNPLPMHHVSGLMPWWRSRCWGSPHAPLAPDLMKRPEALVRHCSDLPDWQGRVRLLSLVPTQLARLMGQPAAEAWLQGFAVIWVGGAALPA
;
A
#
# COMPACT_ATOMS: atom_id res chain seq x y z
N MET A 1 -7.29 0.64 -17.15
CA MET A 1 -6.12 1.55 -17.14
C MET A 1 -5.02 0.81 -16.41
N GLU A 2 -3.97 0.43 -17.11
CA GLU A 2 -2.88 -0.35 -16.52
C GLU A 2 -2.15 0.51 -15.47
N ALA A 3 -1.90 -0.07 -14.31
CA ALA A 3 -1.13 0.55 -13.23
C ALA A 3 0.26 1.06 -13.68
N SER A 4 0.78 0.54 -14.77
CA SER A 4 2.04 0.94 -15.40
C SER A 4 2.00 2.38 -15.96
N ALA A 5 0.86 2.87 -16.45
CA ALA A 5 0.70 4.24 -16.94
C ALA A 5 0.68 5.28 -15.80
N LEU A 6 0.36 4.85 -14.57
CA LEU A 6 0.42 5.67 -13.36
C LEU A 6 1.87 5.84 -12.82
N LEU A 7 2.84 5.16 -13.43
CA LEU A 7 4.23 5.10 -12.97
C LEU A 7 5.14 6.17 -13.59
N SER A 8 4.68 6.92 -14.58
CA SER A 8 5.38 8.12 -15.02
C SER A 8 5.41 9.10 -13.86
N ARG A 9 6.59 9.67 -13.54
CA ARG A 9 6.64 10.77 -12.58
C ARG A 9 5.61 11.80 -13.02
N PRO A 10 4.66 12.20 -12.16
CA PRO A 10 3.91 13.42 -12.45
C PRO A 10 4.94 14.49 -12.80
N GLY A 11 4.75 15.23 -13.88
CA GLY A 11 5.56 16.41 -14.15
C GLY A 11 5.53 17.31 -12.91
N GLU A 12 6.45 18.27 -12.81
CA GLU A 12 6.60 19.11 -11.60
C GLU A 12 5.31 19.85 -11.16
N SER A 13 4.27 19.81 -11.99
CA SER A 13 2.96 20.47 -11.76
C SER A 13 1.77 19.52 -11.79
N GLU A 14 1.95 18.20 -11.92
CA GLU A 14 0.82 17.28 -12.12
C GLU A 14 0.36 16.60 -10.83
N TRP A 15 -0.96 16.61 -10.63
CA TRP A 15 -1.64 15.88 -9.57
C TRP A 15 -2.28 14.60 -10.11
N LEU A 16 -1.89 13.45 -9.56
CA LEU A 16 -2.52 12.18 -9.85
C LEU A 16 -3.89 12.12 -9.16
N GLN A 17 -4.95 12.02 -9.94
CA GLN A 17 -6.34 11.94 -9.46
C GLN A 17 -6.75 10.47 -9.26
N LEU A 18 -6.70 9.97 -8.04
CA LEU A 18 -7.20 8.64 -7.66
C LEU A 18 -8.55 8.71 -6.94
N GLY A 19 -8.97 9.92 -6.54
CA GLY A 19 -10.29 10.18 -5.95
C GLY A 19 -11.36 10.50 -6.99
N ASP A 20 -12.62 10.33 -6.62
CA ASP A 20 -13.77 10.60 -7.45
C ASP A 20 -14.82 11.39 -6.65
N PRO A 21 -15.34 12.53 -7.15
CA PRO A 21 -15.02 13.19 -8.44
C PRO A 21 -13.61 13.82 -8.46
N PRO A 22 -13.02 14.06 -9.64
CA PRO A 22 -11.71 14.70 -9.73
C PRO A 22 -11.77 16.16 -9.25
N VAL A 23 -10.70 16.61 -8.59
CA VAL A 23 -10.56 18.00 -8.17
C VAL A 23 -10.18 18.86 -9.37
N PRO A 24 -10.89 19.98 -9.65
CA PRO A 24 -10.50 20.90 -10.69
C PRO A 24 -9.08 21.45 -10.49
N GLU A 25 -8.29 21.52 -11.56
CA GLU A 25 -6.87 21.89 -11.50
C GLU A 25 -6.63 23.23 -10.77
N ARG A 26 -7.51 24.24 -10.98
CA ARG A 26 -7.45 25.55 -10.30
C ARG A 26 -7.54 25.50 -8.77
N LEU A 27 -8.01 24.37 -8.21
CA LEU A 27 -8.14 24.14 -6.76
C LEU A 27 -6.98 23.34 -6.19
N LEU A 28 -6.08 22.84 -7.05
CA LEU A 28 -4.93 22.07 -6.63
C LEU A 28 -3.79 23.01 -6.20
N PRO A 29 -3.07 22.67 -5.13
CA PRO A 29 -1.87 23.40 -4.73
C PRO A 29 -0.78 23.33 -5.81
N LYS A 30 0.16 24.26 -5.76
CA LYS A 30 1.37 24.20 -6.59
C LYS A 30 2.23 22.99 -6.22
N GLY A 31 2.85 22.36 -7.21
CA GLY A 31 3.72 21.20 -7.07
C GLY A 31 2.98 19.87 -7.27
N PRO A 32 3.73 18.76 -7.34
CA PRO A 32 3.17 17.44 -7.58
C PRO A 32 2.47 16.86 -6.35
N GLY A 33 1.46 16.03 -6.58
CA GLY A 33 0.76 15.35 -5.50
C GLY A 33 -0.21 14.28 -5.98
N VAL A 34 -0.95 13.71 -5.03
CA VAL A 34 -1.98 12.70 -5.28
C VAL A 34 -3.28 13.11 -4.60
N VAL A 35 -4.38 13.03 -5.32
CA VAL A 35 -5.73 13.19 -4.78
C VAL A 35 -6.28 11.80 -4.49
N ILE A 36 -6.68 11.54 -3.25
CA ILE A 36 -7.28 10.27 -2.82
C ILE A 36 -8.62 10.50 -2.12
N GLY A 37 -9.46 9.47 -2.09
CA GLY A 37 -10.69 9.48 -1.29
C GLY A 37 -10.40 9.26 0.19
N SER A 38 -11.10 9.97 1.09
CA SER A 38 -11.10 9.63 2.51
C SER A 38 -12.05 8.47 2.77
N GLY A 39 -11.66 7.55 3.67
CA GLY A 39 -12.47 6.39 4.07
C GLY A 39 -13.64 6.72 5.02
N GLY A 40 -14.28 7.88 4.90
CA GLY A 40 -15.37 8.29 5.79
C GLY A 40 -16.65 7.48 5.56
N SER A 41 -17.14 6.79 6.60
CA SER A 41 -18.41 6.07 6.62
C SER A 41 -19.65 6.99 6.76
N THR A 42 -19.45 8.29 6.92
CA THR A 42 -20.51 9.28 7.18
C THR A 42 -20.80 10.13 5.95
N GLY A 43 -21.40 9.53 4.92
CA GLY A 43 -22.26 10.19 3.92
C GLY A 43 -21.68 11.24 2.96
N GLY A 44 -20.44 11.67 3.09
CA GLY A 44 -19.78 12.61 2.19
C GLY A 44 -18.41 12.10 1.75
N ARG A 45 -18.20 11.88 0.45
CA ARG A 45 -16.87 11.59 -0.10
C ARG A 45 -15.99 12.82 0.08
N ARG A 46 -15.10 12.79 1.05
CA ARG A 46 -14.07 13.81 1.20
C ARG A 46 -12.85 13.42 0.39
N LEU A 47 -12.27 14.36 -0.31
CA LEU A 47 -10.99 14.17 -1.01
C LEU A 47 -9.87 14.71 -0.14
N CYS A 48 -8.76 13.99 -0.13
CA CYS A 48 -7.53 14.37 0.55
C CYS A 48 -6.46 14.69 -0.51
N LEU A 49 -5.90 15.87 -0.43
CA LEU A 49 -4.77 16.28 -1.24
C LEU A 49 -3.48 15.87 -0.52
N GLN A 50 -2.70 15.03 -1.17
CA GLN A 50 -1.43 14.50 -0.63
C GLN A 50 -0.26 15.04 -1.46
N PRO A 51 0.39 16.14 -1.04
CA PRO A 51 1.60 16.63 -1.72
C PRO A 51 2.67 15.54 -1.75
N ALA A 52 3.35 15.36 -2.88
CA ALA A 52 4.38 14.34 -3.06
C ALA A 52 5.48 14.43 -1.99
N ALA A 53 5.91 15.65 -1.63
CA ALA A 53 6.89 15.87 -0.58
C ALA A 53 6.47 15.33 0.81
N HIS A 54 5.16 15.25 1.09
CA HIS A 54 4.67 14.65 2.34
C HIS A 54 4.73 13.12 2.28
N LEU A 55 4.38 12.55 1.14
CA LEU A 55 4.49 11.11 0.90
C LEU A 55 5.95 10.65 0.95
N ASP A 56 6.86 11.42 0.35
CA ASP A 56 8.31 11.16 0.37
C ASP A 56 8.87 11.19 1.80
N ARG A 57 8.51 12.20 2.60
CA ARG A 57 8.92 12.26 4.02
C ARG A 57 8.40 11.08 4.82
N SER A 58 7.15 10.68 4.59
CA SER A 58 6.58 9.51 5.25
C SER A 58 7.30 8.21 4.84
N ALA A 59 7.67 8.09 3.55
CA ALA A 59 8.44 6.97 3.06
C ALA A 59 9.85 6.92 3.66
N ALA A 60 10.52 8.08 3.75
CA ALA A 60 11.84 8.20 4.37
C ALA A 60 11.82 7.83 5.86
N ALA A 61 10.85 8.36 6.63
CA ALA A 61 10.72 8.04 8.06
C ALA A 61 10.46 6.53 8.29
N THR A 62 9.67 5.89 7.40
CA THR A 62 9.47 4.44 7.49
C THR A 62 10.74 3.67 7.12
N ALA A 63 11.53 4.15 6.15
CA ALA A 63 12.80 3.54 5.81
C ALA A 63 13.80 3.60 6.98
N ASP A 64 13.87 4.74 7.67
CA ASP A 64 14.75 4.90 8.84
C ASP A 64 14.33 3.98 9.98
N TRP A 65 13.03 3.83 10.21
CA TRP A 65 12.53 2.85 11.18
C TRP A 65 12.88 1.41 10.79
N LEU A 66 12.71 1.01 9.52
CA LEU A 66 13.11 -0.32 9.06
C LEU A 66 14.60 -0.58 9.29
N ARG A 67 15.46 0.40 8.94
CA ARG A 67 16.91 0.30 9.20
C ARG A 67 17.24 0.17 10.68
N SER A 68 16.51 0.86 11.55
CA SER A 68 16.72 0.78 13.00
C SER A 68 16.43 -0.61 13.59
N ILE A 69 15.63 -1.43 12.89
CA ILE A 69 15.37 -2.83 13.24
C ILE A 69 16.13 -3.83 12.35
N GLY A 70 17.14 -3.36 11.62
CA GLY A 70 18.04 -4.20 10.83
C GLY A 70 17.50 -4.61 9.45
N ILE A 71 16.46 -3.95 8.93
CA ILE A 71 15.86 -4.25 7.62
C ILE A 71 16.29 -3.18 6.62
N ASP A 72 16.92 -3.60 5.51
CA ASP A 72 17.17 -2.72 4.37
C ASP A 72 15.89 -2.54 3.54
N PRO A 73 15.35 -1.30 3.42
CA PRO A 73 14.14 -1.05 2.62
C PRO A 73 14.27 -1.47 1.15
N ALA A 74 15.46 -1.37 0.56
CA ALA A 74 15.69 -1.76 -0.84
C ALA A 74 15.64 -3.28 -1.05
N ALA A 75 15.91 -4.06 -0.01
CA ALA A 75 15.84 -5.53 -0.05
C ALA A 75 14.42 -6.07 0.20
N CYS A 76 13.42 -5.20 0.40
CA CYS A 76 12.06 -5.61 0.70
C CYS A 76 11.24 -5.95 -0.55
N LEU A 77 10.23 -6.81 -0.37
CA LEU A 77 9.08 -7.00 -1.26
C LEU A 77 7.83 -6.59 -0.49
N THR A 78 7.12 -5.59 -0.99
CA THR A 78 5.88 -5.12 -0.36
C THR A 78 4.67 -5.72 -1.04
N LEU A 79 3.85 -6.48 -0.30
CA LEU A 79 2.58 -7.02 -0.77
C LEU A 79 1.43 -6.10 -0.35
N ASN A 80 0.54 -5.80 -1.27
CA ASN A 80 -0.50 -4.79 -1.07
C ASN A 80 -1.86 -5.22 -1.63
N PRO A 81 -2.77 -5.74 -0.79
CA PRO A 81 -4.15 -6.04 -1.17
C PRO A 81 -5.09 -4.84 -1.06
N LEU A 82 -4.57 -3.64 -0.76
CA LEU A 82 -5.38 -2.46 -0.46
C LEU A 82 -5.53 -1.56 -1.70
N PRO A 83 -6.68 -0.91 -1.87
CA PRO A 83 -6.96 -0.11 -3.06
C PRO A 83 -6.15 1.19 -3.06
N MET A 84 -5.58 1.52 -4.22
CA MET A 84 -4.68 2.68 -4.41
C MET A 84 -5.37 4.05 -4.22
N HIS A 85 -6.71 4.11 -4.35
CA HIS A 85 -7.46 5.35 -4.13
C HIS A 85 -7.67 5.69 -2.65
N HIS A 86 -7.13 4.88 -1.74
CA HIS A 86 -7.02 5.16 -0.30
C HIS A 86 -5.56 5.24 0.13
N VAL A 87 -5.28 6.02 1.17
CA VAL A 87 -3.92 6.18 1.71
C VAL A 87 -3.28 4.85 2.12
N SER A 88 -4.09 3.92 2.61
CA SER A 88 -3.64 2.58 3.03
C SER A 88 -3.09 1.74 1.88
N GLY A 89 -3.59 1.92 0.66
CA GLY A 89 -3.07 1.25 -0.54
C GLY A 89 -2.02 2.09 -1.27
N LEU A 90 -2.16 3.43 -1.25
CA LEU A 90 -1.19 4.33 -1.87
C LEU A 90 0.19 4.25 -1.20
N MET A 91 0.24 4.29 0.14
CA MET A 91 1.51 4.36 0.87
C MET A 91 2.43 3.14 0.70
N PRO A 92 1.96 1.89 0.70
CA PRO A 92 2.81 0.74 0.41
C PRO A 92 3.50 0.85 -0.96
N TRP A 93 2.75 1.25 -1.99
CA TRP A 93 3.29 1.48 -3.32
C TRP A 93 4.28 2.65 -3.36
N TRP A 94 3.92 3.79 -2.74
CA TRP A 94 4.79 4.97 -2.71
C TRP A 94 6.13 4.69 -2.02
N ARG A 95 6.10 3.99 -0.89
CA ARG A 95 7.28 3.55 -0.15
C ARG A 95 8.19 2.68 -1.00
N SER A 96 7.65 1.64 -1.62
CA SER A 96 8.43 0.76 -2.50
C SER A 96 9.09 1.53 -3.63
N ARG A 97 8.39 2.48 -4.23
CA ARG A 97 8.95 3.35 -5.26
C ARG A 97 10.12 4.20 -4.73
N CYS A 98 9.95 4.84 -3.56
CA CYS A 98 11.00 5.66 -2.94
C CYS A 98 12.23 4.82 -2.55
N TRP A 99 12.01 3.57 -2.20
CA TRP A 99 13.08 2.65 -1.77
C TRP A 99 13.74 1.88 -2.92
N GLY A 100 13.20 1.96 -4.13
CA GLY A 100 13.67 1.15 -5.26
C GLY A 100 13.41 -0.34 -5.07
N SER A 101 12.39 -0.71 -4.29
CA SER A 101 12.05 -2.09 -3.97
C SER A 101 10.79 -2.56 -4.72
N PRO A 102 10.65 -3.88 -4.99
CA PRO A 102 9.46 -4.43 -5.61
C PRO A 102 8.18 -4.21 -4.82
N HIS A 103 7.08 -3.99 -5.54
CA HIS A 103 5.73 -3.90 -5.02
C HIS A 103 4.83 -4.88 -5.77
N ALA A 104 4.14 -5.74 -5.03
CA ALA A 104 3.20 -6.73 -5.57
C ALA A 104 1.77 -6.36 -5.14
N PRO A 105 0.95 -5.80 -6.05
CA PRO A 105 -0.47 -5.62 -5.78
C PRO A 105 -1.16 -6.99 -5.75
N LEU A 106 -1.99 -7.22 -4.75
CA LEU A 106 -2.78 -8.45 -4.62
C LEU A 106 -4.24 -8.16 -4.94
N ALA A 107 -4.86 -9.02 -5.73
CA ALA A 107 -6.29 -8.92 -5.98
C ALA A 107 -7.08 -9.08 -4.66
N PRO A 108 -8.03 -8.18 -4.34
CA PRO A 108 -8.78 -8.22 -3.08
C PRO A 108 -9.48 -9.56 -2.82
N ASP A 109 -9.87 -10.27 -3.88
CA ASP A 109 -10.50 -11.59 -3.80
C ASP A 109 -9.58 -12.68 -3.27
N LEU A 110 -8.26 -12.55 -3.42
CA LEU A 110 -7.30 -13.49 -2.85
C LEU A 110 -7.38 -13.51 -1.33
N MET A 111 -7.69 -12.37 -0.69
CA MET A 111 -7.88 -12.30 0.77
C MET A 111 -9.05 -13.16 1.29
N LYS A 112 -9.93 -13.64 0.41
CA LYS A 112 -11.05 -14.54 0.74
C LYS A 112 -10.72 -16.00 0.49
N ARG A 113 -9.59 -16.30 -0.13
CA ARG A 113 -9.17 -17.64 -0.58
C ARG A 113 -7.72 -17.90 -0.14
N PRO A 114 -7.49 -18.23 1.14
CA PRO A 114 -6.14 -18.31 1.73
C PRO A 114 -5.17 -19.22 0.97
N GLU A 115 -5.62 -20.41 0.55
CA GLU A 115 -4.76 -21.33 -0.21
C GLU A 115 -4.36 -20.78 -1.59
N ALA A 116 -5.29 -20.09 -2.28
CA ALA A 116 -5.01 -19.45 -3.56
C ALA A 116 -4.07 -18.26 -3.37
N LEU A 117 -4.23 -17.49 -2.28
CA LEU A 117 -3.32 -16.42 -1.90
C LEU A 117 -1.90 -16.93 -1.69
N VAL A 118 -1.73 -17.99 -0.89
CA VAL A 118 -0.41 -18.57 -0.60
C VAL A 118 0.27 -19.03 -1.90
N ARG A 119 -0.43 -19.77 -2.76
CA ARG A 119 0.10 -20.22 -4.05
C ARG A 119 0.50 -19.03 -4.92
N HIS A 120 -0.42 -18.07 -5.11
CA HIS A 120 -0.15 -16.87 -5.92
C HIS A 120 1.11 -16.12 -5.45
N CYS A 121 1.27 -15.95 -4.14
CA CYS A 121 2.43 -15.25 -3.58
C CYS A 121 3.72 -16.05 -3.76
N SER A 122 3.67 -17.38 -3.62
CA SER A 122 4.85 -18.25 -3.83
C SER A 122 5.38 -18.21 -5.26
N ASP A 123 4.52 -17.89 -6.23
CA ASP A 123 4.87 -17.80 -7.65
C ASP A 123 5.42 -16.40 -8.05
N LEU A 124 5.41 -15.43 -7.12
CA LEU A 124 5.96 -14.10 -7.41
C LEU A 124 7.48 -14.17 -7.61
N PRO A 125 8.04 -13.48 -8.65
CA PRO A 125 9.46 -13.52 -8.97
C PRO A 125 10.38 -13.15 -7.80
N ASP A 126 9.95 -12.21 -6.99
CA ASP A 126 10.73 -11.68 -5.86
C ASP A 126 10.37 -12.36 -4.51
N TRP A 127 9.55 -13.42 -4.51
CA TRP A 127 9.11 -14.07 -3.27
C TRP A 127 10.24 -14.67 -2.46
N GLN A 128 11.19 -15.31 -3.15
CA GLN A 128 12.37 -15.91 -2.51
C GLN A 128 13.49 -14.88 -2.41
N GLY A 129 14.17 -14.87 -1.28
CA GLY A 129 15.36 -14.02 -1.07
C GLY A 129 15.08 -12.57 -0.70
N ARG A 130 13.81 -12.13 -0.59
CA ARG A 130 13.47 -10.78 -0.14
C ARG A 130 12.79 -10.77 1.23
N VAL A 131 13.02 -9.70 1.97
CA VAL A 131 12.30 -9.40 3.22
C VAL A 131 10.88 -8.98 2.87
N ARG A 132 9.88 -9.67 3.38
CA ARG A 132 8.47 -9.47 3.00
C ARG A 132 7.78 -8.52 3.96
N LEU A 133 7.09 -7.54 3.39
CA LEU A 133 6.28 -6.55 4.08
C LEU A 133 4.83 -6.65 3.61
N LEU A 134 3.87 -6.45 4.50
CA LEU A 134 2.44 -6.57 4.20
C LEU A 134 1.65 -5.43 4.85
N SER A 135 0.63 -4.94 4.15
CA SER A 135 -0.33 -4.00 4.72
C SER A 135 -1.73 -4.59 4.66
N LEU A 136 -2.43 -4.59 5.78
CA LEU A 136 -3.79 -5.16 5.90
C LEU A 136 -4.72 -4.18 6.62
N VAL A 137 -6.02 -4.38 6.41
CA VAL A 137 -7.04 -3.87 7.33
C VAL A 137 -7.44 -4.96 8.33
N PRO A 138 -7.97 -4.62 9.53
CA PRO A 138 -8.32 -5.59 10.56
C PRO A 138 -9.21 -6.73 10.06
N THR A 139 -10.18 -6.44 9.20
CA THR A 139 -11.08 -7.45 8.64
C THR A 139 -10.39 -8.45 7.71
N GLN A 140 -9.31 -8.05 7.03
CA GLN A 140 -8.49 -8.97 6.23
C GLN A 140 -7.65 -9.87 7.15
N LEU A 141 -7.00 -9.28 8.17
CA LEU A 141 -6.24 -10.07 9.14
C LEU A 141 -7.14 -11.09 9.85
N ALA A 142 -8.29 -10.66 10.40
CA ALA A 142 -9.24 -11.56 11.06
C ALA A 142 -9.72 -12.72 10.17
N ARG A 143 -9.84 -12.48 8.85
CA ARG A 143 -10.22 -13.54 7.90
C ARG A 143 -9.11 -14.56 7.65
N LEU A 144 -7.86 -14.13 7.71
CA LEU A 144 -6.68 -15.00 7.53
C LEU A 144 -6.35 -15.79 8.80
N MET A 145 -6.64 -15.22 9.98
CA MET A 145 -6.50 -15.92 11.26
C MET A 145 -7.47 -17.11 11.35
N GLY A 146 -7.05 -18.19 11.98
CA GLY A 146 -7.80 -19.44 12.05
C GLY A 146 -7.71 -20.33 10.78
N GLN A 147 -6.95 -19.91 9.78
CA GLN A 147 -6.67 -20.67 8.56
C GLN A 147 -5.20 -21.12 8.56
N PRO A 148 -4.86 -22.41 8.82
CA PRO A 148 -3.46 -22.82 9.04
C PRO A 148 -2.50 -22.41 7.93
N ALA A 149 -2.90 -22.50 6.65
CA ALA A 149 -2.07 -22.11 5.52
C ALA A 149 -1.80 -20.59 5.51
N ALA A 150 -2.81 -19.78 5.86
CA ALA A 150 -2.65 -18.32 5.92
C ALA A 150 -1.85 -17.87 7.14
N GLU A 151 -2.00 -18.54 8.28
CA GLU A 151 -1.20 -18.24 9.48
C GLU A 151 0.29 -18.52 9.22
N ALA A 152 0.61 -19.66 8.63
CA ALA A 152 1.98 -19.98 8.22
C ALA A 152 2.54 -18.95 7.21
N TRP A 153 1.70 -18.50 6.27
CA TRP A 153 2.07 -17.46 5.31
C TRP A 153 2.32 -16.12 6.01
N LEU A 154 1.45 -15.70 6.96
CA LEU A 154 1.63 -14.46 7.73
C LEU A 154 2.92 -14.47 8.55
N GLN A 155 3.33 -15.60 9.13
CA GLN A 155 4.60 -15.74 9.85
C GLN A 155 5.84 -15.49 8.96
N GLY A 156 5.68 -15.58 7.66
CA GLY A 156 6.74 -15.31 6.70
C GLY A 156 7.03 -13.82 6.45
N PHE A 157 6.29 -12.89 7.06
CA PHE A 157 6.50 -11.45 6.93
C PHE A 157 7.33 -10.88 8.08
N ALA A 158 8.31 -10.06 7.74
CA ALA A 158 9.11 -9.34 8.74
C ALA A 158 8.30 -8.22 9.41
N VAL A 159 7.38 -7.58 8.66
CA VAL A 159 6.49 -6.53 9.16
C VAL A 159 5.11 -6.67 8.53
N ILE A 160 4.08 -6.58 9.36
CA ILE A 160 2.68 -6.46 8.94
C ILE A 160 2.10 -5.19 9.56
N TRP A 161 1.75 -4.21 8.71
CA TRP A 161 1.00 -3.04 9.16
C TRP A 161 -0.49 -3.33 9.10
N VAL A 162 -1.17 -3.12 10.22
CA VAL A 162 -2.62 -3.27 10.30
C VAL A 162 -3.22 -1.91 10.68
N GLY A 163 -4.11 -1.38 9.84
CA GLY A 163 -4.67 -0.05 10.05
C GLY A 163 -6.01 0.15 9.38
N GLY A 164 -6.56 1.36 9.51
CA GLY A 164 -7.83 1.76 8.88
C GLY A 164 -9.08 1.51 9.70
N ALA A 165 -9.00 0.74 10.79
CA ALA A 165 -10.06 0.54 11.79
C ALA A 165 -9.46 0.05 13.10
N ALA A 166 -10.26 0.01 14.18
CA ALA A 166 -9.85 -0.63 15.43
C ALA A 166 -9.68 -2.15 15.22
N LEU A 167 -8.69 -2.73 15.90
CA LEU A 167 -8.59 -4.18 16.01
C LEU A 167 -9.70 -4.66 16.97
N PRO A 168 -10.42 -5.73 16.64
CA PRO A 168 -11.31 -6.37 17.61
C PRO A 168 -10.49 -6.88 18.80
N ALA A 169 -11.08 -6.79 19.98
CA ALA A 169 -10.49 -7.31 21.20
C ALA A 169 -10.41 -8.83 21.18
#